data_9e761479e73616d1d4e319e5e8a0a151
#
_entry.id   9e761479e73616d1d4e319e5e8a0a151
#
_cell.length_a   1.000
_cell.length_b   1.000
_cell.length_c   1.000
_cell.angle_alpha   90.00
_cell.angle_beta   90.00
_cell.angle_gamma   90.00
#
_symmetry.space_group_name_H-M   'P 1'
#
loop_
_entity.id
_entity.type
_entity.pdbx_description
1 polymer ?
#
loop_
_entity_poly.entity_id
_entity_poly.type
_entity_poly.pdbx_seq_one_letter_code
_entity_poly.pdbx_strand_id
1 'polypeptide(L)'
;MEIKLKVNEVLGLNHVLKTIIDNDKVKINVLLKFRLLGIMHSIESHIANFEIVKNEKIIEYGESDENGIYQISTDKPDAMDIFKKDIRQVLDSEVTININMLKPDEVFDQGLTSEYLMGLYPIIGE
;
A
#
# COMPACT_ATOMS: atom_id res chain seq x y z
N MET A 1 -6.58 -13.68 12.01
CA MET A 1 -5.25 -14.24 11.77
C MET A 1 -4.24 -13.11 11.56
N GLU A 2 -3.09 -13.23 12.17
CA GLU A 2 -2.03 -12.25 11.99
C GLU A 2 -1.12 -12.65 10.85
N ILE A 3 -0.82 -11.70 9.98
CA ILE A 3 0.19 -11.88 8.92
C ILE A 3 1.23 -10.78 9.03
N LYS A 4 2.44 -11.08 8.60
CA LYS A 4 3.55 -10.13 8.55
C LYS A 4 3.84 -9.78 7.10
N LEU A 5 3.81 -8.48 6.81
CA LEU A 5 4.13 -7.97 5.48
C LEU A 5 5.14 -6.84 5.63
N LYS A 6 5.98 -6.68 4.62
CA LYS A 6 6.81 -5.49 4.52
C LYS A 6 5.93 -4.30 4.16
N VAL A 7 6.35 -3.10 4.55
CA VAL A 7 5.59 -1.88 4.24
C VAL A 7 5.39 -1.73 2.73
N ASN A 8 6.39 -2.06 1.91
CA ASN A 8 6.23 -2.00 0.45
C ASN A 8 5.14 -2.96 -0.05
N GLU A 9 5.00 -4.13 0.58
CA GLU A 9 3.93 -5.07 0.24
C GLU A 9 2.56 -4.54 0.65
N VAL A 10 2.49 -3.85 1.79
CA VAL A 10 1.25 -3.19 2.25
C VAL A 10 0.82 -2.10 1.27
N LEU A 11 1.77 -1.29 0.81
CA LEU A 11 1.48 -0.25 -0.19
C LEU A 11 0.99 -0.84 -1.50
N GLY A 12 1.63 -1.92 -1.97
CA GLY A 12 1.20 -2.62 -3.18
C GLY A 12 -0.19 -3.21 -3.04
N LEU A 13 -0.47 -3.83 -1.89
CA LEU A 13 -1.78 -4.39 -1.58
C LEU A 13 -2.85 -3.29 -1.58
N ASN A 14 -2.57 -2.16 -0.95
CA ASN A 14 -3.48 -1.02 -0.93
C ASN A 14 -3.81 -0.53 -2.35
N HIS A 15 -2.81 -0.45 -3.21
CA HIS A 15 -2.99 -0.04 -4.59
C HIS A 15 -3.94 -0.99 -5.34
N VAL A 16 -3.72 -2.30 -5.20
CA VAL A 16 -4.55 -3.32 -5.85
C VAL A 16 -5.98 -3.27 -5.32
N LEU A 17 -6.16 -3.16 -4.00
CA LEU A 17 -7.48 -3.07 -3.39
C LEU A 17 -8.26 -1.86 -3.89
N LYS A 18 -7.62 -0.69 -3.93
CA LYS A 18 -8.24 0.52 -4.45
C LYS A 18 -8.63 0.38 -5.91
N THR A 19 -7.73 -0.19 -6.72
CA THR A 19 -7.98 -0.38 -8.14
C THR A 19 -9.20 -1.27 -8.36
N ILE A 20 -9.33 -2.36 -7.61
CA ILE A 20 -10.48 -3.27 -7.72
C ILE A 20 -11.77 -2.57 -7.28
N ILE A 21 -11.74 -1.88 -6.15
CA ILE A 21 -12.94 -1.28 -5.54
C ILE A 21 -13.42 -0.08 -6.34
N ASP A 22 -12.50 0.75 -6.82
CA ASP A 22 -12.84 2.01 -7.50
C ASP A 22 -13.10 1.85 -9.00
N ASN A 23 -12.82 0.67 -9.56
CA ASN A 23 -12.99 0.44 -11.00
C ASN A 23 -14.39 -0.10 -11.29
N ASP A 24 -15.23 0.74 -11.90
CA ASP A 24 -16.61 0.38 -12.26
C ASP A 24 -16.70 -0.79 -13.23
N LYS A 25 -15.64 -1.07 -13.97
CA LYS A 25 -15.58 -2.19 -14.92
C LYS A 25 -15.32 -3.53 -14.24
N VAL A 26 -14.78 -3.51 -13.01
CA VAL A 26 -14.55 -4.72 -12.24
C VAL A 26 -15.80 -5.05 -11.47
N LYS A 27 -16.43 -6.17 -11.84
CA LYS A 27 -17.68 -6.63 -11.21
C LYS A 27 -17.36 -7.75 -10.25
N ILE A 28 -17.42 -7.47 -8.96
CA ILE A 28 -17.27 -8.46 -7.90
C ILE A 28 -18.56 -8.51 -7.09
N ASN A 29 -18.80 -9.64 -6.41
CA ASN A 29 -20.01 -9.75 -5.60
C ASN A 29 -19.90 -8.86 -4.35
N VAL A 30 -21.05 -8.59 -3.76
CA VAL A 30 -21.15 -7.66 -2.62
C VAL A 30 -20.38 -8.16 -1.40
N LEU A 31 -20.35 -9.46 -1.19
CA LEU A 31 -19.64 -10.04 -0.04
C LEU A 31 -18.12 -9.86 -0.18
N LEU A 32 -17.58 -10.14 -1.38
CA LEU A 32 -16.17 -9.93 -1.63
C LEU A 32 -15.79 -8.47 -1.47
N LYS A 33 -16.60 -7.56 -2.01
CA LYS A 33 -16.36 -6.12 -1.85
C LYS A 33 -16.32 -5.71 -0.37
N PHE A 34 -17.26 -6.21 0.41
CA PHE A 34 -17.30 -5.95 1.85
C PHE A 34 -16.01 -6.44 2.53
N ARG A 35 -15.55 -7.64 2.18
CA ARG A 35 -14.34 -8.21 2.76
C ARG A 35 -13.09 -7.43 2.37
N LEU A 36 -12.99 -6.99 1.11
CA LEU A 36 -11.86 -6.17 0.65
C LEU A 36 -11.82 -4.83 1.37
N LEU A 37 -12.97 -4.20 1.59
CA LEU A 37 -13.06 -2.96 2.34
C LEU A 37 -12.58 -3.13 3.79
N GLY A 38 -12.92 -4.26 4.42
CA GLY A 38 -12.45 -4.58 5.77
C GLY A 38 -10.94 -4.73 5.83
N ILE A 39 -10.35 -5.36 4.82
CA ILE A 39 -8.90 -5.52 4.74
C ILE A 39 -8.23 -4.17 4.51
N MET A 40 -8.78 -3.33 3.63
CA MET A 40 -8.27 -1.97 3.43
C MET A 40 -8.24 -1.19 4.73
N HIS A 41 -9.31 -1.28 5.52
CA HIS A 41 -9.38 -0.62 6.81
C HIS A 41 -8.28 -1.11 7.75
N SER A 42 -7.99 -2.41 7.73
CA SER A 42 -6.95 -3.01 8.59
C SER A 42 -5.53 -2.54 8.26
N ILE A 43 -5.27 -2.13 7.03
CA ILE A 43 -3.94 -1.66 6.62
C ILE A 43 -3.80 -0.14 6.60
N GLU A 44 -4.90 0.58 6.78
CA GLU A 44 -4.97 2.03 6.64
C GLU A 44 -3.97 2.77 7.54
N SER A 45 -3.83 2.35 8.80
CA SER A 45 -2.92 2.99 9.74
C SER A 45 -1.45 2.88 9.31
N HIS A 46 -1.07 1.77 8.71
CA HIS A 46 0.30 1.58 8.21
C HIS A 46 0.57 2.48 7.01
N ILE A 47 -0.42 2.64 6.13
CA ILE A 47 -0.32 3.56 4.99
C ILE A 47 -0.17 5.00 5.50
N ALA A 48 -1.00 5.41 6.44
CA ALA A 48 -0.96 6.75 7.03
C ALA A 48 0.38 7.02 7.70
N ASN A 49 0.89 6.06 8.47
CA ASN A 49 2.19 6.19 9.15
C ASN A 49 3.33 6.35 8.15
N PHE A 50 3.30 5.58 7.06
CA PHE A 50 4.30 5.71 6.00
C PHE A 50 4.26 7.10 5.36
N GLU A 51 3.08 7.62 5.05
CA GLU A 51 2.92 8.95 4.46
C GLU A 51 3.44 10.06 5.39
N ILE A 52 3.20 9.94 6.69
CA ILE A 52 3.72 10.90 7.68
C ILE A 52 5.25 10.92 7.65
N VAL A 53 5.88 9.75 7.73
CA VAL A 53 7.36 9.66 7.74
C VAL A 53 7.93 10.17 6.43
N LYS A 54 7.34 9.77 5.30
CA LYS A 54 7.77 10.21 3.98
C LYS A 54 7.73 11.73 3.87
N ASN A 55 6.63 12.36 4.29
CA ASN A 55 6.48 13.81 4.22
C ASN A 55 7.44 14.53 5.16
N GLU A 56 7.67 14.00 6.37
CA GLU A 56 8.68 14.55 7.28
C GLU A 56 10.07 14.54 6.66
N LYS A 57 10.43 13.47 5.95
CA LYS A 57 11.73 13.36 5.31
C LYS A 57 11.85 14.26 4.09
N ILE A 58 10.77 14.46 3.34
CA ILE A 58 10.76 15.42 2.24
C ILE A 58 10.99 16.84 2.76
N ILE A 59 10.38 17.20 3.89
CA ILE A 59 10.58 18.51 4.52
C ILE A 59 12.02 18.63 5.03
N GLU A 60 12.54 17.58 5.67
CA GLU A 60 13.88 17.60 6.26
C GLU A 60 14.98 17.78 5.20
N TYR A 61 14.87 17.07 4.07
CA TYR A 61 15.91 17.08 3.04
C TYR A 61 15.57 17.94 1.84
N GLY A 62 14.34 18.44 1.75
CA GLY A 62 13.88 19.21 0.61
C GLY A 62 13.89 20.71 0.84
N GLU A 63 13.50 21.44 -0.19
CA GLU A 63 13.36 22.87 -0.17
C GLU A 63 11.92 23.24 -0.54
N SER A 64 11.40 24.28 0.13
CA SER A 64 10.08 24.83 -0.15
C SER A 64 10.10 25.68 -1.41
N ASP A 65 9.09 25.55 -2.24
CA ASP A 65 8.84 26.47 -3.36
C ASP A 65 8.04 27.70 -2.88
N GLU A 66 7.66 28.54 -3.83
CA GLU A 66 6.92 29.79 -3.55
C GLU A 66 5.55 29.52 -2.90
N ASN A 67 4.97 28.35 -3.14
CA ASN A 67 3.67 27.96 -2.62
C ASN A 67 3.75 27.14 -1.31
N GLY A 68 4.95 26.99 -0.75
CA GLY A 68 5.16 26.22 0.47
C GLY A 68 5.22 24.72 0.24
N ILE A 69 5.34 24.26 -0.99
CA ILE A 69 5.45 22.84 -1.32
C ILE A 69 6.93 22.44 -1.26
N TYR A 70 7.22 21.39 -0.49
CA TYR A 70 8.58 20.87 -0.34
C TYR A 70 8.88 19.81 -1.39
N GLN A 71 10.07 19.91 -1.97
CA GLN A 71 10.58 18.94 -2.93
C GLN A 71 12.07 18.74 -2.70
N ILE A 72 12.56 17.54 -2.95
CA ILE A 72 13.99 17.26 -2.94
C ILE A 72 14.50 17.49 -4.36
N SER A 73 15.40 18.48 -4.50
CA SER A 73 15.93 18.87 -5.80
C SER A 73 16.85 17.78 -6.36
N THR A 74 16.74 17.53 -7.67
CA THR A 74 17.66 16.64 -8.39
C THR A 74 19.07 17.23 -8.46
N ASP A 75 19.23 18.54 -8.19
CA ASP A 75 20.53 19.20 -8.12
C ASP A 75 21.29 18.89 -6.83
N LYS A 76 20.66 18.17 -5.90
CA LYS A 76 21.25 17.77 -4.62
C LYS A 76 21.24 16.26 -4.48
N PRO A 77 22.14 15.55 -5.21
CA PRO A 77 22.12 14.09 -5.23
C PRO A 77 22.34 13.47 -3.84
N ASP A 78 23.13 14.10 -2.97
CA ASP A 78 23.38 13.58 -1.63
C ASP A 78 22.12 13.57 -0.78
N ALA A 79 21.34 14.64 -0.82
CA ALA A 79 20.07 14.73 -0.09
C ALA A 79 19.07 13.69 -0.61
N MET A 80 19.01 13.51 -1.92
CA MET A 80 18.14 12.51 -2.54
C MET A 80 18.55 11.09 -2.15
N ASP A 81 19.85 10.80 -2.11
CA ASP A 81 20.36 9.48 -1.74
C ASP A 81 20.04 9.15 -0.29
N ILE A 82 20.21 10.11 0.62
CA ILE A 82 19.86 9.91 2.03
C ILE A 82 18.36 9.68 2.19
N PHE A 83 17.56 10.48 1.49
CA PHE A 83 16.10 10.32 1.50
C PHE A 83 15.68 8.91 1.05
N LYS A 84 16.22 8.46 -0.09
CA LYS A 84 15.92 7.11 -0.63
C LYS A 84 16.33 6.02 0.34
N LYS A 85 17.47 6.18 1.00
CA LYS A 85 17.95 5.23 1.99
C LYS A 85 17.01 5.14 3.20
N ASP A 86 16.61 6.28 3.73
CA ASP A 86 15.69 6.35 4.88
C ASP A 86 14.33 5.74 4.54
N ILE A 87 13.79 6.07 3.36
CA ILE A 87 12.50 5.53 2.92
C ILE A 87 12.61 4.03 2.69
N ARG A 88 13.73 3.54 2.13
CA ARG A 88 13.92 2.10 1.93
C ARG A 88 13.94 1.33 3.25
N GLN A 89 14.53 1.90 4.29
CA GLN A 89 14.49 1.27 5.62
C GLN A 89 13.06 1.04 6.09
N VAL A 90 12.17 2.02 5.87
CA VAL A 90 10.76 1.88 6.23
C VAL A 90 10.06 0.86 5.32
N LEU A 91 10.30 0.95 4.01
CA LEU A 91 9.67 0.04 3.04
C LEU A 91 10.04 -1.42 3.26
N ASP A 92 11.24 -1.68 3.77
CA ASP A 92 11.74 -3.05 4.03
C ASP A 92 11.36 -3.54 5.43
N SER A 93 10.82 -2.68 6.29
CA SER A 93 10.42 -3.09 7.63
C SER A 93 9.11 -3.88 7.58
N GLU A 94 8.97 -4.82 8.51
CA GLU A 94 7.77 -5.64 8.62
C GLU A 94 6.76 -5.02 9.56
N VAL A 95 5.49 -5.15 9.21
CA VAL A 95 4.36 -4.80 10.08
C VAL A 95 3.46 -6.01 10.23
N THR A 96 2.78 -6.09 11.37
CA THR A 96 1.83 -7.16 11.65
C THR A 96 0.42 -6.64 11.38
N ILE A 97 -0.34 -7.39 10.58
CA ILE A 97 -1.71 -7.04 10.20
C ILE A 97 -2.63 -8.17 10.65
N ASN A 98 -3.71 -7.82 11.32
CA ASN A 98 -4.71 -8.78 11.74
C ASN A 98 -5.89 -8.70 10.79
N ILE A 99 -6.07 -9.74 9.98
CA ILE A 99 -7.13 -9.81 8.98
C ILE A 99 -7.75 -11.21 8.93
N ASN A 100 -8.95 -11.26 8.36
CA ASN A 100 -9.56 -12.51 7.94
C ASN A 100 -9.12 -12.79 6.50
N MET A 101 -8.32 -13.84 6.32
CA MET A 101 -7.82 -14.22 4.99
C MET A 101 -8.97 -14.55 4.07
N LEU A 102 -8.84 -14.18 2.79
CA LEU A 102 -9.78 -14.58 1.75
C LEU A 102 -9.57 -16.04 1.41
N LYS A 103 -10.66 -16.76 1.18
CA LYS A 103 -10.58 -18.13 0.66
C LYS A 103 -10.42 -18.09 -0.86
N PRO A 104 -9.68 -19.04 -1.46
CA PRO A 104 -9.51 -19.07 -2.90
C PRO A 104 -10.83 -19.04 -3.68
N ASP A 105 -11.84 -19.78 -3.23
CA ASP A 105 -13.15 -19.83 -3.90
C ASP A 105 -13.91 -18.51 -3.83
N GLU A 106 -13.60 -17.62 -2.87
CA GLU A 106 -14.21 -16.30 -2.80
C GLU A 106 -13.67 -15.37 -3.90
N VAL A 107 -12.50 -15.64 -4.43
CA VAL A 107 -11.74 -14.74 -5.27
C VAL A 107 -11.66 -15.20 -6.73
N PHE A 108 -11.42 -16.51 -6.95
CA PHE A 108 -11.10 -17.02 -8.28
C PHE A 108 -12.29 -17.05 -9.24
N ASP A 109 -13.52 -17.04 -8.75
CA ASP A 109 -14.72 -17.09 -9.57
C ASP A 109 -15.30 -15.71 -9.89
N GLN A 110 -14.55 -14.63 -9.61
CA GLN A 110 -15.04 -13.25 -9.75
C GLN A 110 -14.66 -12.58 -11.06
N GLY A 111 -13.99 -13.30 -11.97
CA GLY A 111 -13.54 -12.72 -13.23
C GLY A 111 -12.43 -11.70 -13.09
N LEU A 112 -11.70 -11.72 -11.98
CA LEU A 112 -10.54 -10.85 -11.78
C LEU A 112 -9.40 -11.26 -12.69
N THR A 113 -8.65 -10.28 -13.19
CA THR A 113 -7.47 -10.55 -14.02
C THR A 113 -6.39 -11.24 -13.18
N SER A 114 -5.48 -11.94 -13.85
CA SER A 114 -4.34 -12.56 -13.16
C SER A 114 -3.49 -11.53 -12.43
N GLU A 115 -3.40 -10.31 -12.95
CA GLU A 115 -2.67 -9.21 -12.29
C GLU A 115 -3.28 -8.87 -10.92
N TYR A 116 -4.61 -8.76 -10.86
CA TYR A 116 -5.30 -8.52 -9.58
C TYR A 116 -5.17 -9.70 -8.62
N LEU A 117 -5.29 -10.91 -9.14
CA LEU A 117 -5.13 -12.12 -8.30
C LEU A 117 -3.74 -12.20 -7.71
N MET A 118 -2.70 -11.89 -8.48
CA MET A 118 -1.33 -11.84 -7.97
C MET A 118 -1.15 -10.78 -6.90
N GLY A 119 -1.77 -9.62 -7.08
CA GLY A 119 -1.72 -8.54 -6.09
C GLY A 119 -2.44 -8.90 -4.79
N LEU A 120 -3.47 -9.72 -4.84
CA LEU A 120 -4.22 -10.18 -3.67
C LEU A 120 -3.60 -11.40 -3.00
N TYR A 121 -2.60 -12.03 -3.62
CA TYR A 121 -2.01 -13.28 -3.15
C TYR A 121 -1.65 -13.25 -1.65
N PRO A 122 -1.04 -12.19 -1.11
CA PRO A 122 -0.66 -12.16 0.31
C PRO A 122 -1.83 -12.32 1.29
N ILE A 123 -3.06 -12.02 0.86
CA ILE A 123 -4.25 -12.08 1.71
C ILE A 123 -5.19 -13.24 1.35
N ILE A 124 -4.77 -14.10 0.41
CA ILE A 124 -5.52 -15.30 0.05
C ILE A 124 -4.97 -16.47 0.88
N GLY A 125 -5.83 -17.06 1.69
CA GLY A 125 -5.49 -18.23 2.49
C GLY A 125 -5.57 -19.53 1.67
N GLU A 126 -5.12 -20.59 2.27
CA GLU A 126 -5.23 -21.94 1.68
C GLU A 126 -6.61 -22.56 1.91
#